data_d5cfe62f3e542fda5a765d779d0ae348
#
_entry.id   d5cfe62f3e542fda5a765d779d0ae348
#
_cell.length_a   1.000
_cell.length_b   1.000
_cell.length_c   1.000
_cell.angle_alpha   90.00
_cell.angle_beta   90.00
_cell.angle_gamma   90.00
#
_symmetry.space_group_name_H-M   'P 1'
#
loop_
_entity.id
_entity.type
_entity.pdbx_description
1 polymer ?
#
loop_
_entity_poly.entity_id
_entity_poly.type
_entity_poly.pdbx_seq_one_letter_code
_entity_poly.pdbx_strand_id
1 'polypeptide(L)'
;LVWFIAFAAGSAHAQYVLPNSCNALLTVQSKSYLFSHFYTCHADTEGLKWRIDLDKQGEIYHVQTDAEVRWLYALDMTSGISENLDETGSIDSASLANLLQKDHDDFVFQMLSSSAKIILLWEEDQLMGQTVIIDDLLLFQTKSTMTATDTKGTFLWDTLATKYVSSKHWVFFGGSNVYRTDKVTKFFNLPPIEFLLPNEVGFLADVPKSGSEGIMSSLGMTGVYHDK
;
A
#
# COMPACT_ATOMS: atom_id res chain seq x y z
N LEU A 1 -5.61 55.22 -14.31
CA LEU A 1 -5.88 53.79 -14.55
C LEU A 1 -5.14 52.98 -13.51
N VAL A 2 -5.84 52.44 -12.50
CA VAL A 2 -5.21 51.63 -11.41
C VAL A 2 -5.37 50.16 -11.80
N TRP A 3 -4.25 49.49 -12.01
CA TRP A 3 -4.23 48.04 -12.28
C TRP A 3 -4.27 47.26 -10.94
N PHE A 4 -5.34 46.53 -10.68
CA PHE A 4 -5.40 45.55 -9.57
C PHE A 4 -4.75 44.27 -10.05
N ILE A 5 -3.59 43.93 -9.49
CA ILE A 5 -3.00 42.60 -9.61
C ILE A 5 -3.67 41.73 -8.55
N ALA A 6 -4.57 40.85 -8.98
CA ALA A 6 -5.13 39.82 -8.11
C ALA A 6 -4.06 38.73 -7.88
N PHE A 7 -3.46 38.67 -6.73
CA PHE A 7 -2.70 37.51 -6.30
C PHE A 7 -3.69 36.37 -6.01
N ALA A 8 -3.70 35.36 -6.85
CA ALA A 8 -4.30 34.09 -6.51
C ALA A 8 -3.46 33.47 -5.38
N ALA A 9 -3.93 33.53 -4.15
CA ALA A 9 -3.38 32.76 -3.05
C ALA A 9 -3.65 31.28 -3.33
N GLY A 10 -2.67 30.58 -3.91
CA GLY A 10 -2.68 29.13 -3.95
C GLY A 10 -2.73 28.61 -2.53
N SER A 11 -3.68 27.74 -2.22
CA SER A 11 -3.74 27.04 -0.92
C SER A 11 -2.45 26.23 -0.79
N ALA A 12 -1.53 26.68 0.05
CA ALA A 12 -0.39 25.87 0.46
C ALA A 12 -0.95 24.75 1.33
N HIS A 13 -1.12 23.55 0.77
CA HIS A 13 -1.36 22.36 1.57
C HIS A 13 -0.13 22.11 2.44
N ALA A 14 -0.34 21.71 3.69
CA ALA A 14 0.76 21.25 4.51
C ALA A 14 1.40 20.03 3.82
N GLN A 15 2.71 19.91 3.97
CA GLN A 15 3.48 18.83 3.38
C GLN A 15 3.76 17.80 4.48
N TYR A 16 3.54 16.53 4.17
CA TYR A 16 3.90 15.44 5.07
C TYR A 16 5.40 15.48 5.36
N VAL A 17 5.74 15.37 6.63
CA VAL A 17 7.14 15.42 7.08
C VAL A 17 7.64 13.99 7.30
N LEU A 18 8.53 13.53 6.42
CA LEU A 18 9.20 12.25 6.58
C LEU A 18 10.10 12.22 7.82
N PRO A 19 10.41 11.02 8.35
CA PRO A 19 11.44 10.85 9.35
C PRO A 19 12.78 11.43 8.90
N ASN A 20 13.58 11.91 9.84
CA ASN A 20 14.91 12.44 9.54
C ASN A 20 15.75 11.38 8.82
N SER A 21 16.57 11.82 7.87
CA SER A 21 17.45 10.96 7.07
C SER A 21 16.71 10.02 6.10
N CYS A 22 15.44 10.29 5.76
CA CYS A 22 14.72 9.58 4.74
C CYS A 22 14.45 10.46 3.51
N ASN A 23 14.43 9.84 2.34
CA ASN A 23 14.18 10.48 1.05
C ASN A 23 12.88 9.94 0.43
N ALA A 24 11.95 10.84 0.14
CA ALA A 24 10.75 10.49 -0.59
C ALA A 24 11.07 10.11 -2.04
N LEU A 25 10.42 9.07 -2.52
CA LEU A 25 10.56 8.56 -3.89
C LEU A 25 9.35 8.92 -4.75
N LEU A 26 8.15 8.73 -4.18
CA LEU A 26 6.90 8.78 -4.91
C LEU A 26 5.76 9.05 -3.94
N THR A 27 4.82 9.90 -4.37
CA THR A 27 3.50 10.02 -3.74
C THR A 27 2.46 9.49 -4.73
N VAL A 28 1.58 8.62 -4.27
CA VAL A 28 0.51 8.05 -5.07
C VAL A 28 -0.82 8.49 -4.50
N GLN A 29 -1.61 9.15 -5.31
CA GLN A 29 -3.01 9.38 -4.98
C GLN A 29 -3.83 8.23 -5.55
N SER A 30 -4.60 7.56 -4.69
CA SER A 30 -5.56 6.53 -5.06
C SER A 30 -6.98 7.03 -4.92
N LYS A 31 -7.95 6.29 -5.47
CA LYS A 31 -9.37 6.53 -5.22
C LYS A 31 -9.67 6.50 -3.72
N SER A 32 -10.85 6.99 -3.35
CA SER A 32 -11.36 6.96 -1.96
C SER A 32 -10.49 7.73 -0.96
N TYR A 33 -9.83 8.78 -1.43
CA TYR A 33 -9.02 9.68 -0.60
C TYR A 33 -7.86 9.00 0.13
N LEU A 34 -7.22 8.03 -0.50
CA LEU A 34 -6.02 7.40 0.01
C LEU A 34 -4.79 8.01 -0.66
N PHE A 35 -3.82 8.40 0.15
CA PHE A 35 -2.46 8.69 -0.28
C PHE A 35 -1.50 7.62 0.20
N SER A 36 -0.49 7.36 -0.62
CA SER A 36 0.64 6.53 -0.24
C SER A 36 1.95 7.27 -0.55
N HIS A 37 2.79 7.48 0.46
CA HIS A 37 4.13 8.01 0.28
C HIS A 37 5.14 6.88 0.36
N PHE A 38 5.94 6.73 -0.69
CA PHE A 38 7.04 5.77 -0.74
C PHE A 38 8.35 6.50 -0.49
N TYR A 39 9.19 5.95 0.36
CA TYR A 39 10.47 6.55 0.73
C TYR A 39 11.52 5.51 1.13
N THR A 40 12.78 5.91 1.16
CA THR A 40 13.92 5.13 1.67
C THR A 40 14.61 5.91 2.76
N CYS A 41 15.26 5.23 3.69
CA CYS A 41 16.02 5.89 4.77
C CYS A 41 17.50 5.48 4.70
N HIS A 42 18.40 6.42 4.94
CA HIS A 42 19.84 6.19 4.87
C HIS A 42 20.39 5.19 5.89
N ALA A 43 19.66 5.00 7.00
CA ALA A 43 20.04 4.04 8.04
C ALA A 43 19.65 2.60 7.70
N ASP A 44 18.79 2.42 6.70
CA ASP A 44 18.31 1.10 6.29
C ASP A 44 19.31 0.40 5.36
N THR A 45 19.21 -0.92 5.30
CA THR A 45 19.91 -1.71 4.29
C THR A 45 19.43 -1.32 2.90
N GLU A 46 20.36 -1.31 1.93
CA GLU A 46 20.03 -1.03 0.53
C GLU A 46 18.91 -1.93 0.01
N GLY A 47 17.98 -1.33 -0.73
CA GLY A 47 16.81 -2.02 -1.29
C GLY A 47 15.57 -1.98 -0.42
N LEU A 48 15.68 -1.60 0.86
CA LEU A 48 14.51 -1.42 1.72
C LEU A 48 13.71 -0.18 1.32
N LYS A 49 12.39 -0.33 1.30
CA LYS A 49 11.44 0.75 1.03
C LYS A 49 10.37 0.79 2.10
N TRP A 50 10.01 2.00 2.45
CA TRP A 50 8.86 2.28 3.29
C TRP A 50 7.70 2.79 2.46
N ARG A 51 6.50 2.45 2.89
CA ARG A 51 5.25 3.07 2.47
C ARG A 51 4.48 3.50 3.69
N ILE A 52 3.95 4.72 3.64
CA ILE A 52 2.98 5.22 4.60
C ILE A 52 1.70 5.57 3.86
N ASP A 53 0.59 5.06 4.36
CA ASP A 53 -0.74 5.33 3.81
C ASP A 53 -1.46 6.33 4.72
N LEU A 54 -2.06 7.34 4.10
CA LEU A 54 -2.83 8.40 4.78
C LEU A 54 -4.23 8.47 4.17
N ASP A 55 -5.19 8.71 5.04
CA ASP A 55 -6.54 9.11 4.65
C ASP A 55 -6.83 10.56 5.10
N LYS A 56 -8.11 10.95 5.13
CA LYS A 56 -8.54 12.29 5.59
C LYS A 56 -8.26 12.55 7.07
N GLN A 57 -8.08 11.52 7.88
CA GLN A 57 -7.83 11.59 9.31
C GLN A 57 -6.34 11.57 9.65
N GLY A 58 -5.49 11.25 8.70
CA GLY A 58 -4.04 11.16 8.86
C GLY A 58 -3.48 9.78 8.51
N GLU A 59 -2.41 9.40 9.18
CA GLU A 59 -1.72 8.12 8.95
C GLU A 59 -2.58 6.93 9.39
N ILE A 60 -2.70 5.94 8.51
CA ILE A 60 -3.50 4.73 8.78
C ILE A 60 -2.66 3.46 8.74
N TYR A 61 -1.58 3.42 7.95
CA TYR A 61 -0.80 2.20 7.78
C TYR A 61 0.64 2.48 7.38
N HIS A 62 1.59 1.79 8.01
CA HIS A 62 3.00 1.81 7.64
C HIS A 62 3.45 0.42 7.21
N VAL A 63 4.23 0.35 6.15
CA VAL A 63 4.80 -0.91 5.64
C VAL A 63 6.26 -0.71 5.29
N GLN A 64 7.10 -1.70 5.63
CA GLN A 64 8.44 -1.83 5.09
C GLN A 64 8.52 -3.06 4.22
N THR A 65 9.12 -2.92 3.05
CA THR A 65 9.40 -4.01 2.12
C THR A 65 10.87 -4.03 1.74
N ASP A 66 11.36 -5.20 1.33
CA ASP A 66 12.69 -5.34 0.75
C ASP A 66 12.73 -5.08 -0.77
N ALA A 67 13.87 -5.42 -1.38
CA ALA A 67 14.10 -5.26 -2.82
C ALA A 67 13.17 -6.12 -3.69
N GLU A 68 12.68 -7.26 -3.19
CA GLU A 68 11.72 -8.15 -3.87
C GLU A 68 10.27 -7.89 -3.45
N VAL A 69 10.05 -6.78 -2.71
CA VAL A 69 8.73 -6.32 -2.24
C VAL A 69 8.09 -7.25 -1.20
N ARG A 70 8.90 -8.10 -0.53
CA ARG A 70 8.43 -8.88 0.63
C ARG A 70 8.06 -7.94 1.77
N TRP A 71 6.98 -8.22 2.45
CA TRP A 71 6.61 -7.51 3.67
C TRP A 71 7.55 -7.90 4.81
N LEU A 72 8.33 -6.94 5.29
CA LEU A 72 9.22 -7.13 6.44
C LEU A 72 8.55 -6.65 7.73
N TYR A 73 7.81 -5.57 7.64
CA TYR A 73 7.12 -4.93 8.75
C TYR A 73 5.83 -4.29 8.27
N ALA A 74 4.81 -4.33 9.11
CA ALA A 74 3.57 -3.60 8.94
C ALA A 74 3.09 -3.05 10.29
N LEU A 75 2.46 -1.87 10.28
CA LEU A 75 1.84 -1.25 11.45
C LEU A 75 0.50 -0.64 11.06
N ASP A 76 -0.56 -1.13 11.67
CA ASP A 76 -1.87 -0.50 11.62
C ASP A 76 -1.93 0.61 12.68
N MET A 77 -2.01 1.85 12.24
CA MET A 77 -2.00 3.03 13.12
C MET A 77 -3.31 3.15 13.93
N THR A 78 -4.39 2.57 13.45
CA THR A 78 -5.69 2.62 14.15
C THR A 78 -5.72 1.70 15.34
N SER A 79 -5.21 0.48 15.20
CA SER A 79 -5.16 -0.52 16.28
C SER A 79 -3.87 -0.46 17.09
N GLY A 80 -2.80 0.13 16.56
CA GLY A 80 -1.45 0.09 17.12
C GLY A 80 -0.78 -1.29 17.03
N ILE A 81 -1.36 -2.22 16.24
CA ILE A 81 -0.80 -3.56 16.10
C ILE A 81 0.24 -3.54 14.99
N SER A 82 1.42 -4.05 15.31
CA SER A 82 2.48 -4.27 14.33
C SER A 82 2.69 -5.76 14.06
N GLU A 83 3.19 -6.03 12.87
CA GLU A 83 3.54 -7.37 12.39
C GLU A 83 4.95 -7.32 11.80
N ASN A 84 5.75 -8.33 12.11
CA ASN A 84 7.12 -8.49 11.63
C ASN A 84 7.26 -9.82 10.91
N LEU A 85 7.99 -9.84 9.79
CA LEU A 85 8.32 -11.08 9.09
C LEU A 85 9.12 -12.01 10.01
N ASP A 86 8.69 -13.26 10.10
CA ASP A 86 9.49 -14.35 10.68
C ASP A 86 10.14 -15.15 9.55
N GLU A 87 11.37 -14.82 9.25
CA GLU A 87 12.16 -15.53 8.22
C GLU A 87 12.27 -17.03 8.52
N THR A 88 12.33 -17.40 9.80
CA THR A 88 12.53 -18.80 10.20
C THR A 88 11.27 -19.64 10.07
N GLY A 89 10.11 -19.01 10.20
CA GLY A 89 8.80 -19.65 10.05
C GLY A 89 8.26 -19.59 8.62
N SER A 90 8.89 -18.80 7.73
CA SER A 90 8.48 -18.68 6.34
C SER A 90 8.99 -19.86 5.52
N ILE A 91 8.17 -20.31 4.55
CA ILE A 91 8.47 -21.48 3.70
C ILE A 91 9.04 -21.02 2.36
N ASP A 92 8.44 -19.99 1.79
CA ASP A 92 8.83 -19.42 0.51
C ASP A 92 8.68 -17.91 0.56
N SER A 93 9.47 -17.20 -0.23
CA SER A 93 9.55 -15.75 -0.21
C SER A 93 8.97 -15.18 -1.49
N ALA A 94 8.17 -14.12 -1.36
CA ALA A 94 7.71 -13.34 -2.50
C ALA A 94 8.90 -12.86 -3.36
N SER A 95 8.71 -12.85 -4.67
CA SER A 95 9.68 -12.32 -5.63
C SER A 95 8.97 -11.58 -6.77
N LEU A 96 9.10 -10.27 -6.77
CA LEU A 96 8.62 -9.45 -7.87
C LEU A 96 9.33 -9.78 -9.19
N ALA A 97 10.62 -10.18 -9.12
CA ALA A 97 11.36 -10.62 -10.27
C ALA A 97 10.76 -11.89 -10.90
N ASN A 98 10.38 -12.87 -10.07
CA ASN A 98 9.69 -14.08 -10.55
C ASN A 98 8.35 -13.74 -11.19
N LEU A 99 7.52 -12.94 -10.53
CA LEU A 99 6.23 -12.51 -11.08
C LEU A 99 6.37 -11.86 -12.45
N LEU A 100 7.32 -10.94 -12.62
CA LEU A 100 7.53 -10.24 -13.90
C LEU A 100 8.16 -11.12 -14.99
N GLN A 101 8.90 -12.19 -14.63
CA GLN A 101 9.54 -13.10 -15.58
C GLN A 101 8.69 -14.30 -15.95
N LYS A 102 7.87 -14.81 -15.01
CA LYS A 102 7.12 -16.06 -15.14
C LYS A 102 5.62 -15.85 -15.18
N ASP A 103 5.15 -14.59 -15.09
CA ASP A 103 3.74 -14.19 -14.98
C ASP A 103 3.03 -14.69 -13.70
N HIS A 104 3.77 -15.29 -12.78
CA HIS A 104 3.22 -15.95 -11.60
C HIS A 104 4.26 -16.04 -10.47
N ASP A 105 3.81 -15.85 -9.23
CA ASP A 105 4.60 -16.04 -8.01
C ASP A 105 3.69 -16.55 -6.87
N ASP A 106 4.06 -17.70 -6.30
CA ASP A 106 3.40 -18.29 -5.11
C ASP A 106 4.36 -18.23 -3.96
N PHE A 107 3.88 -17.81 -2.80
CA PHE A 107 4.74 -17.76 -1.63
C PHE A 107 3.97 -17.98 -0.33
N VAL A 108 4.72 -18.42 0.70
CA VAL A 108 4.19 -18.72 2.02
C VAL A 108 5.11 -18.14 3.07
N PHE A 109 4.62 -17.18 3.81
CA PHE A 109 5.41 -16.48 4.83
C PHE A 109 4.67 -16.35 6.15
N GLN A 110 5.44 -16.15 7.20
CA GLN A 110 4.94 -16.05 8.57
C GLN A 110 5.17 -14.64 9.12
N MET A 111 4.14 -14.08 9.75
CA MET A 111 4.23 -12.81 10.46
C MET A 111 4.03 -13.00 11.95
N LEU A 112 4.85 -12.31 12.74
CA LEU A 112 4.73 -12.23 14.19
C LEU A 112 4.06 -10.92 14.57
N SER A 113 2.83 -11.00 15.08
CA SER A 113 2.07 -9.85 15.53
C SER A 113 2.47 -9.42 16.94
N SER A 114 2.50 -8.10 17.18
CA SER A 114 2.66 -7.53 18.54
C SER A 114 1.55 -7.93 19.50
N SER A 115 0.42 -8.44 19.00
CA SER A 115 -0.65 -9.06 19.80
C SER A 115 -0.35 -10.52 20.21
N ALA A 116 0.90 -10.97 20.08
CA ALA A 116 1.36 -12.33 20.35
C ALA A 116 0.72 -13.40 19.47
N LYS A 117 0.22 -13.05 18.30
CA LYS A 117 -0.30 -13.99 17.30
C LYS A 117 0.77 -14.29 16.26
N ILE A 118 0.79 -15.52 15.80
CA ILE A 118 1.56 -15.96 14.64
C ILE A 118 0.56 -16.15 13.51
N ILE A 119 0.80 -15.50 12.39
CA ILE A 119 -0.07 -15.54 11.21
C ILE A 119 0.71 -16.15 10.06
N LEU A 120 0.20 -17.22 9.49
CA LEU A 120 0.74 -17.84 8.28
C LEU A 120 -0.06 -17.34 7.10
N LEU A 121 0.64 -16.80 6.12
CA LEU A 121 0.08 -16.17 4.93
C LEU A 121 0.46 -16.97 3.69
N TRP A 122 -0.54 -17.37 2.92
CA TRP A 122 -0.43 -18.04 1.63
C TRP A 122 -0.87 -17.05 0.57
N GLU A 123 0.02 -16.66 -0.31
CA GLU A 123 -0.30 -15.70 -1.38
C GLU A 123 0.07 -16.25 -2.74
N GLU A 124 -0.77 -15.95 -3.72
CA GLU A 124 -0.59 -16.19 -5.14
C GLU A 124 -0.79 -14.88 -5.88
N ASP A 125 0.21 -14.44 -6.62
CA ASP A 125 0.15 -13.31 -7.54
C ASP A 125 0.28 -13.79 -8.98
N GLN A 126 -0.60 -13.32 -9.88
CA GLN A 126 -0.60 -13.67 -11.29
C GLN A 126 -0.76 -12.43 -12.17
N LEU A 127 0.12 -12.22 -13.15
CA LEU A 127 -0.07 -11.20 -14.17
C LEU A 127 -1.28 -11.54 -15.04
N MET A 128 -2.12 -10.55 -15.28
CA MET A 128 -3.34 -10.73 -16.10
C MET A 128 -3.08 -10.60 -17.61
N GLY A 129 -1.80 -10.41 -18.03
CA GLY A 129 -1.44 -10.15 -19.42
C GLY A 129 -1.92 -8.79 -19.95
N GLN A 130 -2.42 -7.93 -19.09
CA GLN A 130 -2.90 -6.59 -19.42
C GLN A 130 -2.02 -5.54 -18.78
N THR A 131 -1.78 -4.47 -19.54
CA THR A 131 -1.12 -3.27 -19.04
C THR A 131 -2.09 -2.09 -19.10
N VAL A 132 -1.91 -1.15 -18.19
CA VAL A 132 -2.62 0.13 -18.18
C VAL A 132 -1.61 1.26 -18.05
N ILE A 133 -1.94 2.41 -18.61
CA ILE A 133 -1.20 3.64 -18.39
C ILE A 133 -2.07 4.53 -17.50
N ILE A 134 -1.52 4.90 -16.35
CA ILE A 134 -2.14 5.83 -15.42
C ILE A 134 -1.13 6.94 -15.19
N ASP A 135 -1.49 8.18 -15.48
CA ASP A 135 -0.64 9.35 -15.27
C ASP A 135 0.79 9.14 -15.85
N ASP A 136 0.85 8.73 -17.14
CA ASP A 136 2.07 8.42 -17.89
C ASP A 136 2.93 7.26 -17.35
N LEU A 137 2.48 6.55 -16.31
CA LEU A 137 3.15 5.37 -15.79
C LEU A 137 2.52 4.08 -16.33
N LEU A 138 3.34 3.25 -16.99
CA LEU A 138 2.95 1.91 -17.43
C LEU A 138 2.92 0.96 -16.24
N LEU A 139 1.78 0.29 -16.05
CA LEU A 139 1.54 -0.65 -14.97
C LEU A 139 1.06 -1.98 -15.52
N PHE A 140 1.52 -3.07 -14.90
CA PHE A 140 1.02 -4.42 -15.13
C PHE A 140 -0.13 -4.69 -14.16
N GLN A 141 -1.23 -5.24 -14.66
CA GLN A 141 -2.31 -5.71 -13.79
C GLN A 141 -2.03 -7.11 -13.26
N THR A 142 -2.25 -7.30 -11.96
CA THR A 142 -2.18 -8.61 -11.31
C THR A 142 -3.52 -8.98 -10.68
N LYS A 143 -3.80 -10.27 -10.64
CA LYS A 143 -4.75 -10.87 -9.73
C LYS A 143 -3.97 -11.43 -8.55
N SER A 144 -4.44 -11.18 -7.34
CA SER A 144 -3.82 -11.65 -6.11
C SER A 144 -4.85 -12.35 -5.24
N THR A 145 -4.48 -13.48 -4.67
CA THR A 145 -5.23 -14.15 -3.62
C THR A 145 -4.33 -14.35 -2.41
N MET A 146 -4.82 -14.02 -1.24
CA MET A 146 -4.08 -14.23 0.00
C MET A 146 -5.00 -14.87 1.04
N THR A 147 -4.51 -15.88 1.74
CA THR A 147 -5.23 -16.54 2.84
C THR A 147 -4.37 -16.52 4.09
N ALA A 148 -4.94 -16.08 5.19
CA ALA A 148 -4.32 -16.07 6.51
C ALA A 148 -4.89 -17.16 7.41
N THR A 149 -4.00 -17.89 8.08
CA THR A 149 -4.36 -18.88 9.08
C THR A 149 -3.53 -18.68 10.36
N ASP A 150 -4.00 -19.23 11.48
CA ASP A 150 -3.17 -19.40 12.66
C ASP A 150 -2.21 -20.63 12.50
N THR A 151 -1.34 -20.86 13.48
CA THR A 151 -0.41 -22.00 13.48
C THR A 151 -1.07 -23.38 13.55
N LYS A 152 -2.37 -23.45 13.82
CA LYS A 152 -3.16 -24.69 13.82
C LYS A 152 -3.91 -24.89 12.50
N GLY A 153 -3.76 -23.98 11.55
CA GLY A 153 -4.49 -23.97 10.28
C GLY A 153 -5.91 -23.42 10.38
N THR A 154 -6.27 -22.75 11.49
CA THR A 154 -7.57 -22.11 11.61
C THR A 154 -7.62 -20.88 10.70
N PHE A 155 -8.64 -20.81 9.86
CA PHE A 155 -8.87 -19.66 8.98
C PHE A 155 -9.05 -18.37 9.78
N LEU A 156 -8.38 -17.31 9.39
CA LEU A 156 -8.50 -15.98 9.97
C LEU A 156 -9.21 -15.03 9.00
N TRP A 157 -8.67 -14.90 7.81
CA TRP A 157 -9.22 -14.07 6.73
C TRP A 157 -8.62 -14.46 5.38
N ASP A 158 -9.27 -14.01 4.31
CA ASP A 158 -8.70 -14.05 2.96
C ASP A 158 -8.95 -12.75 2.21
N THR A 159 -8.19 -12.58 1.13
CA THR A 159 -8.41 -11.51 0.16
C THR A 159 -8.37 -12.03 -1.26
N LEU A 160 -9.21 -11.40 -2.11
CA LEU A 160 -9.12 -11.48 -3.56
C LEU A 160 -8.97 -10.06 -4.08
N ALA A 161 -7.84 -9.78 -4.71
CA ALA A 161 -7.49 -8.44 -5.14
C ALA A 161 -7.09 -8.38 -6.61
N THR A 162 -7.29 -7.21 -7.22
CA THR A 162 -6.52 -6.75 -8.36
C THR A 162 -5.50 -5.77 -7.83
N LYS A 163 -4.25 -5.91 -8.22
CA LYS A 163 -3.18 -4.95 -7.90
C LYS A 163 -2.57 -4.42 -9.20
N TYR A 164 -1.75 -3.39 -9.07
CA TYR A 164 -0.96 -2.86 -10.17
C TYR A 164 0.51 -2.92 -9.81
N VAL A 165 1.34 -3.35 -10.74
CA VAL A 165 2.79 -3.46 -10.55
C VAL A 165 3.50 -2.43 -11.42
N SER A 166 4.41 -1.68 -10.83
CA SER A 166 5.34 -0.83 -11.54
C SER A 166 6.73 -1.47 -11.59
N SER A 167 7.16 -1.90 -12.78
CA SER A 167 8.55 -2.34 -12.98
C SER A 167 9.55 -1.18 -12.93
N LYS A 168 9.09 0.07 -13.13
CA LYS A 168 9.93 1.28 -13.02
C LYS A 168 10.26 1.61 -11.57
N HIS A 169 9.27 1.57 -10.68
CA HIS A 169 9.43 1.91 -9.27
C HIS A 169 9.64 0.70 -8.37
N TRP A 170 9.43 -0.51 -8.93
CA TRP A 170 9.57 -1.78 -8.24
C TRP A 170 8.72 -1.85 -6.98
N VAL A 171 7.40 -1.63 -7.17
CA VAL A 171 6.38 -1.61 -6.11
C VAL A 171 5.03 -2.09 -6.63
N PHE A 172 4.17 -2.52 -5.70
CA PHE A 172 2.75 -2.76 -5.94
C PHE A 172 1.91 -1.54 -5.51
N PHE A 173 0.85 -1.29 -6.26
CA PHE A 173 -0.21 -0.35 -5.92
C PHE A 173 -1.52 -1.10 -5.75
N GLY A 174 -2.37 -0.63 -4.85
CA GLY A 174 -3.70 -1.19 -4.64
C GLY A 174 -4.59 -1.07 -5.89
N GLY A 175 -5.62 -1.90 -5.92
CA GLY A 175 -6.70 -1.84 -6.90
C GLY A 175 -8.03 -2.16 -6.22
N SER A 176 -8.83 -3.06 -6.78
CA SER A 176 -9.99 -3.60 -6.10
C SER A 176 -9.58 -4.73 -5.14
N ASN A 177 -10.24 -4.82 -4.00
CA ASN A 177 -9.99 -5.88 -3.03
C ASN A 177 -11.29 -6.30 -2.36
N VAL A 178 -11.49 -7.61 -2.20
CA VAL A 178 -12.52 -8.22 -1.38
C VAL A 178 -11.83 -8.90 -0.20
N TYR A 179 -12.05 -8.38 1.00
CA TYR A 179 -11.56 -8.94 2.25
C TYR A 179 -12.66 -9.71 2.95
N ARG A 180 -12.40 -10.92 3.42
CA ARG A 180 -13.38 -11.79 4.08
C ARG A 180 -12.83 -12.38 5.36
N THR A 181 -13.68 -12.39 6.38
CA THR A 181 -13.52 -13.19 7.59
C THR A 181 -14.70 -14.16 7.69
N ASP A 182 -14.77 -14.96 8.75
CA ASP A 182 -15.95 -15.78 9.08
C ASP A 182 -17.22 -14.93 9.34
N LYS A 183 -17.08 -13.63 9.64
CA LYS A 183 -18.17 -12.74 10.05
C LYS A 183 -18.49 -11.64 9.05
N VAL A 184 -17.51 -11.18 8.30
CA VAL A 184 -17.59 -9.93 7.52
C VAL A 184 -16.98 -10.10 6.14
N THR A 185 -17.62 -9.48 5.14
CA THR A 185 -17.02 -9.23 3.83
C THR A 185 -16.96 -7.73 3.59
N LYS A 186 -15.77 -7.22 3.25
CA LYS A 186 -15.53 -5.80 2.92
C LYS A 186 -15.02 -5.68 1.49
N PHE A 187 -15.43 -4.61 0.81
CA PHE A 187 -15.01 -4.31 -0.56
C PHE A 187 -14.25 -3.00 -0.55
N PHE A 188 -13.09 -2.99 -1.20
CA PHE A 188 -12.28 -1.80 -1.38
C PHE A 188 -12.04 -1.57 -2.88
N ASN A 189 -11.94 -0.31 -3.28
CA ASN A 189 -11.60 0.07 -4.65
C ASN A 189 -10.66 1.26 -4.61
N LEU A 190 -9.37 0.98 -4.60
CA LEU A 190 -8.28 1.91 -4.32
C LEU A 190 -7.25 1.97 -5.46
N PRO A 191 -7.66 1.92 -6.76
CA PRO A 191 -6.67 2.03 -7.84
C PRO A 191 -5.97 3.40 -7.78
N PRO A 192 -4.69 3.44 -8.16
CA PRO A 192 -3.98 4.71 -8.30
C PRO A 192 -4.63 5.58 -9.39
N ILE A 193 -4.63 6.88 -9.19
CA ILE A 193 -5.16 7.87 -10.14
C ILE A 193 -4.13 8.93 -10.52
N GLU A 194 -3.11 9.15 -9.69
CA GLU A 194 -2.05 10.13 -9.92
C GLU A 194 -0.76 9.70 -9.24
N PHE A 195 0.37 9.94 -9.89
CA PHE A 195 1.71 9.68 -9.39
C PHE A 195 2.48 10.99 -9.35
N LEU A 196 2.95 11.37 -8.17
CA LEU A 196 3.65 12.63 -7.95
C LEU A 196 5.11 12.35 -7.58
N LEU A 197 6.00 12.91 -8.37
CA LEU A 197 7.45 12.84 -8.17
C LEU A 197 7.95 14.04 -7.35
N PRO A 198 9.17 14.00 -6.80
CA PRO A 198 9.79 15.14 -6.13
C PRO A 198 9.72 16.42 -6.98
N ASN A 199 9.33 17.54 -6.36
CA ASN A 199 9.12 18.86 -6.94
C ASN A 199 7.79 19.05 -7.71
N GLU A 200 6.93 18.07 -7.81
CA GLU A 200 5.60 18.23 -8.38
C GLU A 200 4.61 18.75 -7.33
N VAL A 201 3.61 19.50 -7.78
CA VAL A 201 2.57 20.07 -6.91
C VAL A 201 1.73 18.96 -6.30
N GLY A 202 1.73 18.87 -4.96
CA GLY A 202 1.04 17.82 -4.21
C GLY A 202 1.95 16.64 -3.82
N PHE A 203 3.23 16.65 -4.22
CA PHE A 203 4.19 15.69 -3.70
C PHE A 203 4.30 15.83 -2.18
N LEU A 204 4.21 14.71 -1.46
CA LEU A 204 4.11 14.65 0.00
C LEU A 204 2.96 15.48 0.60
N ALA A 205 1.88 15.70 -0.12
CA ALA A 205 0.72 16.35 0.47
C ALA A 205 0.14 15.49 1.61
N ASP A 206 -0.28 16.12 2.69
CA ASP A 206 -0.90 15.46 3.85
C ASP A 206 -2.43 15.32 3.73
N VAL A 207 -3.01 15.98 2.71
CA VAL A 207 -4.45 15.94 2.44
C VAL A 207 -4.72 15.65 0.96
N PRO A 208 -5.64 14.72 0.65
CA PRO A 208 -6.02 14.38 -0.72
C PRO A 208 -6.53 15.59 -1.51
N LYS A 209 -6.17 15.69 -2.79
CA LYS A 209 -6.75 16.68 -3.70
C LYS A 209 -8.28 16.51 -3.74
N SER A 210 -9.03 17.61 -3.70
CA SER A 210 -10.47 17.60 -3.91
C SER A 210 -10.79 17.11 -5.34
N GLY A 211 -11.67 16.12 -5.47
CA GLY A 211 -12.04 15.54 -6.77
C GLY A 211 -11.72 14.04 -6.93
N SER A 212 -11.04 13.42 -5.97
CA SER A 212 -10.87 11.97 -5.92
C SER A 212 -12.13 11.24 -5.39
N GLU A 213 -13.29 11.86 -5.49
CA GLU A 213 -14.58 11.35 -5.04
C GLU A 213 -15.01 10.12 -5.84
N GLY A 214 -14.43 8.97 -5.53
CA GLY A 214 -15.13 7.70 -5.70
C GLY A 214 -16.20 7.63 -4.62
N ILE A 215 -17.42 7.28 -4.98
CA ILE A 215 -18.56 7.13 -4.07
C ILE A 215 -18.12 6.35 -2.83
N MET A 216 -17.90 7.05 -1.73
CA MET A 216 -17.82 6.46 -0.41
C MET A 216 -19.24 6.07 -0.02
N SER A 217 -19.66 4.86 -0.35
CA SER A 217 -20.65 4.21 0.50
C SER A 217 -19.97 4.07 1.88
N SER A 218 -20.63 4.55 2.91
CA SER A 218 -20.24 4.61 4.31
C SER A 218 -19.70 3.28 4.87
N LEU A 219 -18.48 2.93 4.51
CA LEU A 219 -17.71 1.85 5.10
C LEU A 219 -16.54 2.53 5.78
N GLY A 220 -16.66 2.72 7.08
CA GLY A 220 -15.54 3.14 7.89
C GLY A 220 -14.34 2.26 7.56
N MET A 221 -13.24 2.86 7.15
CA MET A 221 -11.94 2.22 7.16
C MET A 221 -11.53 2.06 8.62
N THR A 222 -12.17 1.15 9.33
CA THR A 222 -11.65 0.64 10.59
C THR A 222 -10.82 -0.56 10.22
N GLY A 223 -9.53 -0.44 10.44
CA GLY A 223 -8.46 -1.42 10.37
C GLY A 223 -8.73 -2.69 9.58
N VAL A 224 -8.01 -2.86 8.50
CA VAL A 224 -8.09 -4.05 7.63
C VAL A 224 -7.78 -5.35 8.38
N TYR A 225 -7.32 -5.29 9.64
CA TYR A 225 -6.67 -6.44 10.28
C TYR A 225 -7.18 -6.87 11.67
N HIS A 226 -8.07 -6.16 12.34
CA HIS A 226 -8.43 -6.61 13.68
C HIS A 226 -9.90 -6.33 14.03
N ASP A 227 -10.75 -7.34 13.81
CA ASP A 227 -11.94 -7.51 14.65
C ASP A 227 -11.53 -8.14 15.99
N LYS A 228 -11.94 -7.49 17.08
CA LYS A 228 -11.78 -7.98 18.45
C LYS A 228 -12.54 -9.27 18.66
#